data_bfd2321ff309d80ea0f965a8212d29cc
#
_entry.id   bfd2321ff309d80ea0f965a8212d29cc
#
_cell.length_a   1.000
_cell.length_b   1.000
_cell.length_c   1.000
_cell.angle_alpha   90.00
_cell.angle_beta   90.00
_cell.angle_gamma   90.00
#
_symmetry.space_group_name_H-M   'P 1'
#
loop_
_entity.id
_entity.type
_entity.pdbx_description
1 polymer ?
#
loop_
_entity_poly.entity_id
_entity_poly.type
_entity_poly.pdbx_seq_one_letter_code
_entity_poly.pdbx_strand_id
1 'polypeptide(L)'
;MAAISMHAQVWSFATDAQERGYYTRPYERYEAEEGWCEAQGFFLSHSDDQRDLQSEASHQQALQLQPVTDSVSWTIGTAGEGLTLRFSLPDNEQGTGRTGDIDIYAGGEKVGSLHLDSRWAWQYCNANYPQNAPLSGNVIIRMRFDEVHVRLSRTVQSGERLTVRKALDDGLPYTIDFIELEPVPAKVEYADVEGSNKVAFDGNGDIADFIAQHEGQTIYIPEGRWETSKRIYLRNQNNTHLIGAGMWWTEIYYSAPSDNINTYSNRGIEASADNLVVEGIYFNTACRQRYYNQEDSKQVGKAFMGGWGTGSVIRNCWAEHFECGGWIAEYSGKTSKNLLVEHCRFRNNYADGFNCSQASEGHKIRYCSFRNNGDDDMASWSVGRRTKDIEFSYCTAENNWRASSLGFFGGTSPSAHHIAIFDALESGIRVNADFQGTGFTSGSSVDIHDVTVQHCGCISGTKGTKGDFWGNAQGAVNIGNTMYYNVPNVHLSDIDVLDSRGNAFFIRSQNGKNVDGLALNAIRIDGAGGYGIYYSGAIGEVHYCDIEITNCAKGEQTAHMPTYVIHECEEAIAPPFDEEADENTVVYYDLLGRQATRIQPNSLYIRVYKTPN
;
A
#
# COMPACT_ATOMS: atom_id res chain seq x y z
N MET A 1 -6.45 -40.07 13.29
CA MET A 1 -5.71 -38.85 13.06
C MET A 1 -6.56 -37.73 13.62
N ALA A 2 -6.11 -37.07 14.68
CA ALA A 2 -6.84 -35.97 15.29
C ALA A 2 -6.67 -34.73 14.37
N ALA A 3 -7.76 -34.23 13.85
CA ALA A 3 -7.79 -32.95 13.19
C ALA A 3 -7.37 -31.90 14.22
N ILE A 4 -6.17 -31.33 14.06
CA ILE A 4 -5.79 -30.12 14.75
C ILE A 4 -6.60 -29.03 14.07
N SER A 5 -7.68 -28.60 14.69
CA SER A 5 -8.35 -27.38 14.32
C SER A 5 -7.38 -26.25 14.66
N MET A 6 -6.56 -25.84 13.70
CA MET A 6 -5.95 -24.52 13.75
C MET A 6 -7.13 -23.54 13.66
N HIS A 7 -7.46 -22.95 14.79
CA HIS A 7 -8.29 -21.76 14.76
C HIS A 7 -7.45 -20.72 14.01
N ALA A 8 -7.86 -20.38 12.81
CA ALA A 8 -7.44 -19.14 12.20
C ALA A 8 -7.57 -18.08 13.29
N GLN A 9 -6.47 -17.40 13.60
CA GLN A 9 -6.52 -16.29 14.53
C GLN A 9 -7.33 -15.23 13.81
N VAL A 10 -8.63 -15.26 14.03
CA VAL A 10 -9.52 -14.19 13.58
C VAL A 10 -9.01 -12.96 14.29
N TRP A 11 -8.36 -12.10 13.54
CA TRP A 11 -7.85 -10.84 14.02
C TRP A 11 -9.01 -10.05 14.59
N SER A 12 -9.21 -10.14 15.90
CA SER A 12 -10.15 -9.29 16.60
C SER A 12 -9.50 -7.93 16.76
N PHE A 13 -9.61 -7.13 15.72
CA PHE A 13 -9.37 -5.70 15.87
C PHE A 13 -10.24 -5.17 17.02
N ALA A 14 -9.74 -4.17 17.73
CA ALA A 14 -10.63 -3.37 18.55
C ALA A 14 -11.82 -2.89 17.70
N THR A 15 -12.98 -2.68 18.31
CA THR A 15 -14.23 -2.39 17.60
C THR A 15 -14.17 -1.16 16.70
N ASP A 16 -13.24 -0.24 16.94
CA ASP A 16 -12.93 0.95 16.12
C ASP A 16 -11.98 0.65 14.96
N ALA A 17 -11.23 -0.45 15.02
CA ALA A 17 -10.33 -0.87 13.96
C ALA A 17 -11.07 -1.27 12.66
N GLN A 18 -12.36 -1.55 12.71
CA GLN A 18 -13.17 -1.79 11.51
C GLN A 18 -13.30 -0.55 10.63
N GLU A 19 -13.03 0.63 11.15
CA GLU A 19 -13.05 1.89 10.40
C GLU A 19 -11.66 2.29 9.90
N ARG A 20 -10.59 1.59 10.30
CA ARG A 20 -9.22 1.85 9.87
C ARG A 20 -8.95 1.20 8.52
N GLY A 21 -8.32 1.96 7.63
CA GLY A 21 -7.96 1.47 6.31
C GLY A 21 -9.15 1.29 5.37
N TYR A 22 -8.92 0.58 4.28
CA TYR A 22 -9.92 0.25 3.28
C TYR A 22 -10.67 -1.03 3.67
N TYR A 23 -11.29 -1.04 4.85
CA TYR A 23 -12.03 -2.20 5.36
C TYR A 23 -13.35 -2.43 4.64
N THR A 24 -13.94 -1.39 4.10
CA THR A 24 -15.03 -1.52 3.14
C THR A 24 -14.52 -1.91 1.76
N ARG A 25 -13.51 -2.79 1.74
CA ARG A 25 -12.95 -3.32 0.50
C ARG A 25 -14.08 -3.87 -0.36
N PRO A 26 -14.06 -3.62 -1.67
CA PRO A 26 -15.07 -4.16 -2.55
C PRO A 26 -14.99 -5.69 -2.70
N TYR A 27 -13.91 -6.31 -2.26
CA TYR A 27 -13.63 -7.73 -2.36
C TYR A 27 -13.63 -8.42 -1.00
N GLU A 28 -13.94 -9.70 -1.00
CA GLU A 28 -13.71 -10.63 0.10
C GLU A 28 -12.51 -11.52 -0.26
N ARG A 29 -11.57 -11.65 0.68
CA ARG A 29 -10.36 -12.47 0.52
C ARG A 29 -10.56 -13.86 1.09
N TYR A 30 -9.98 -14.84 0.39
CA TYR A 30 -9.96 -16.25 0.77
C TYR A 30 -8.51 -16.74 0.68
N GLU A 31 -7.88 -16.93 1.83
CA GLU A 31 -6.51 -17.42 1.94
C GLU A 31 -6.43 -18.90 1.50
N ALA A 32 -5.33 -19.27 0.85
CA ALA A 32 -5.21 -20.64 0.31
C ALA A 32 -4.98 -21.66 1.40
N GLU A 33 -4.36 -21.30 2.51
CA GLU A 33 -4.18 -22.16 3.68
C GLU A 33 -5.47 -22.45 4.45
N GLU A 34 -6.51 -21.65 4.24
CA GLU A 34 -7.84 -21.82 4.82
C GLU A 34 -8.79 -22.59 3.89
N GLY A 35 -8.40 -22.79 2.64
CA GLY A 35 -9.17 -23.51 1.66
C GLY A 35 -9.20 -25.02 1.93
N TRP A 36 -10.07 -25.73 1.22
CA TRP A 36 -10.08 -27.18 1.20
C TRP A 36 -9.35 -27.69 -0.05
N CYS A 37 -8.20 -28.33 0.17
CA CYS A 37 -7.40 -28.90 -0.90
C CYS A 37 -7.85 -30.33 -1.20
N GLU A 38 -8.36 -30.57 -2.41
CA GLU A 38 -8.85 -31.89 -2.85
C GLU A 38 -7.74 -32.86 -3.26
N ALA A 39 -6.54 -32.32 -3.56
CA ALA A 39 -5.47 -33.10 -4.14
C ALA A 39 -4.22 -33.14 -3.24
N GLN A 40 -3.07 -33.44 -3.85
CA GLN A 40 -1.80 -33.62 -3.13
C GLN A 40 -1.01 -32.32 -2.93
N GLY A 41 -1.65 -31.16 -3.11
CA GLY A 41 -1.06 -29.87 -2.77
C GLY A 41 -0.57 -29.85 -1.34
N PHE A 42 0.52 -29.16 -1.07
CA PHE A 42 1.02 -29.06 0.29
C PHE A 42 1.14 -27.62 0.75
N PHE A 43 0.92 -27.43 2.04
CA PHE A 43 1.02 -26.13 2.66
C PHE A 43 2.47 -25.77 2.93
N LEU A 44 2.86 -24.56 2.55
CA LEU A 44 4.06 -23.89 2.99
C LEU A 44 3.73 -23.24 4.33
N SER A 45 4.26 -23.81 5.41
CA SER A 45 4.02 -23.31 6.76
C SER A 45 4.70 -21.97 6.99
N HIS A 46 4.18 -21.21 7.95
CA HIS A 46 4.69 -19.89 8.33
C HIS A 46 6.22 -19.83 8.41
N SER A 47 6.80 -18.83 7.77
CA SER A 47 8.23 -18.51 7.84
C SER A 47 8.49 -17.02 7.66
N ASP A 48 9.23 -16.44 8.61
CA ASP A 48 9.80 -15.09 8.53
C ASP A 48 11.18 -15.04 7.87
N ASP A 49 11.72 -16.21 7.48
CA ASP A 49 12.99 -16.21 6.77
C ASP A 49 12.79 -15.76 5.32
N GLN A 50 13.31 -14.61 5.00
CA GLN A 50 13.14 -13.98 3.68
C GLN A 50 13.75 -14.78 2.51
N ARG A 51 14.42 -15.90 2.77
CA ARG A 51 14.84 -16.86 1.73
C ARG A 51 13.72 -17.83 1.37
N ASP A 52 12.78 -18.04 2.26
CA ASP A 52 11.65 -18.91 2.02
C ASP A 52 10.58 -18.18 1.19
N LEU A 53 10.00 -18.86 0.21
CA LEU A 53 9.06 -18.26 -0.72
C LEU A 53 7.87 -17.61 -0.01
N GLN A 54 7.28 -18.34 0.93
CA GLN A 54 6.09 -17.91 1.64
C GLN A 54 6.32 -16.72 2.60
N SER A 55 7.55 -16.31 2.85
CA SER A 55 7.80 -15.12 3.69
C SER A 55 7.23 -13.82 3.10
N GLU A 56 6.95 -13.81 1.79
CA GLU A 56 6.30 -12.70 1.09
C GLU A 56 4.79 -12.94 0.86
N ALA A 57 4.27 -14.08 1.25
CA ALA A 57 2.84 -14.37 1.21
C ALA A 57 2.10 -13.66 2.36
N SER A 58 0.80 -13.49 2.22
CA SER A 58 -0.09 -13.12 3.31
C SER A 58 0.06 -14.13 4.45
N HIS A 59 0.07 -13.69 5.71
CA HIS A 59 0.31 -14.54 6.88
C HIS A 59 1.58 -15.41 6.81
N GLN A 60 2.47 -15.20 5.84
CA GLN A 60 3.69 -15.97 5.57
C GLN A 60 3.41 -17.47 5.39
N GLN A 61 2.26 -17.77 4.80
CA GLN A 61 1.81 -19.12 4.47
C GLN A 61 1.29 -19.16 3.03
N ALA A 62 1.27 -20.31 2.41
CA ALA A 62 0.72 -20.47 1.06
C ALA A 62 0.42 -21.95 0.76
N LEU A 63 -0.35 -22.21 -0.27
CA LEU A 63 -0.60 -23.56 -0.78
C LEU A 63 0.13 -23.78 -2.10
N GLN A 64 0.81 -24.90 -2.23
CA GLN A 64 1.49 -25.27 -3.47
C GLN A 64 0.76 -26.40 -4.20
N LEU A 65 0.25 -26.12 -5.38
CA LEU A 65 -0.35 -27.08 -6.30
C LEU A 65 0.74 -27.63 -7.22
N GLN A 66 0.89 -28.95 -7.32
CA GLN A 66 1.96 -29.58 -8.10
C GLN A 66 1.46 -30.41 -9.28
N PRO A 67 0.70 -31.54 -9.09
CA PRO A 67 0.16 -32.26 -10.22
C PRO A 67 -0.88 -31.43 -10.99
N VAL A 68 -1.04 -31.74 -12.27
CA VAL A 68 -2.22 -31.29 -13.01
C VAL A 68 -3.47 -31.80 -12.30
N THR A 69 -4.52 -31.01 -12.25
CA THR A 69 -5.76 -31.26 -11.48
C THR A 69 -5.67 -30.99 -9.97
N ASP A 70 -4.51 -30.69 -9.40
CA ASP A 70 -4.47 -30.15 -8.03
C ASP A 70 -5.30 -28.88 -7.96
N SER A 71 -6.02 -28.74 -6.86
CA SER A 71 -6.96 -27.64 -6.69
C SER A 71 -7.10 -27.21 -5.23
N VAL A 72 -7.57 -26.00 -5.04
CA VAL A 72 -8.03 -25.48 -3.77
C VAL A 72 -9.41 -24.88 -3.94
N SER A 73 -10.27 -25.05 -2.94
CA SER A 73 -11.67 -24.63 -3.01
C SER A 73 -12.11 -23.92 -1.74
N TRP A 74 -12.99 -22.97 -1.90
CA TRP A 74 -13.60 -22.20 -0.81
C TRP A 74 -15.12 -22.16 -0.97
N THR A 75 -15.82 -22.01 0.14
CA THR A 75 -17.23 -21.63 0.11
C THR A 75 -17.31 -20.11 0.15
N ILE A 76 -17.92 -19.52 -0.86
CA ILE A 76 -17.97 -18.08 -1.05
C ILE A 76 -18.97 -17.42 -0.08
N GLY A 77 -18.54 -16.40 0.63
CA GLY A 77 -19.39 -15.60 1.54
C GLY A 77 -20.18 -14.53 0.79
N THR A 78 -19.50 -13.71 0.00
CA THR A 78 -20.11 -12.59 -0.74
C THR A 78 -20.10 -12.87 -2.25
N ALA A 79 -21.23 -12.64 -2.91
CA ALA A 79 -21.33 -12.88 -4.36
C ALA A 79 -20.45 -11.93 -5.16
N GLY A 80 -19.82 -12.42 -6.23
CA GLY A 80 -18.96 -11.62 -7.10
C GLY A 80 -18.59 -12.31 -8.41
N GLU A 81 -18.10 -11.54 -9.36
CA GLU A 81 -17.56 -12.04 -10.64
C GLU A 81 -16.18 -11.48 -10.98
N GLY A 82 -15.68 -10.50 -10.24
CA GLY A 82 -14.30 -10.04 -10.34
C GLY A 82 -13.41 -10.87 -9.44
N LEU A 83 -12.49 -11.63 -10.02
CA LEU A 83 -11.57 -12.49 -9.28
C LEU A 83 -10.14 -12.03 -9.49
N THR A 84 -9.43 -11.81 -8.37
CA THR A 84 -7.97 -11.63 -8.33
C THR A 84 -7.35 -12.85 -7.68
N LEU A 85 -6.26 -13.35 -8.24
CA LEU A 85 -5.44 -14.43 -7.69
C LEU A 85 -4.04 -13.91 -7.44
N ARG A 86 -3.54 -14.06 -6.22
CA ARG A 86 -2.13 -13.84 -5.88
C ARG A 86 -1.38 -15.15 -5.91
N PHE A 87 -0.27 -15.18 -6.66
CA PHE A 87 0.43 -16.41 -6.97
C PHE A 87 1.94 -16.23 -7.07
N SER A 88 2.67 -17.35 -7.03
CA SER A 88 4.06 -17.44 -7.46
C SER A 88 4.27 -18.65 -8.35
N LEU A 89 4.91 -18.42 -9.51
CA LEU A 89 5.50 -19.49 -10.32
C LEU A 89 7.02 -19.42 -10.19
N PRO A 90 7.73 -20.55 -10.24
CA PRO A 90 9.19 -20.55 -10.29
C PRO A 90 9.71 -19.72 -11.46
N ASP A 91 10.86 -19.08 -11.28
CA ASP A 91 11.55 -18.47 -12.40
C ASP A 91 12.24 -19.53 -13.29
N ASN A 92 12.69 -19.13 -14.47
CA ASN A 92 13.55 -19.96 -15.30
C ASN A 92 15.03 -19.62 -15.11
N GLU A 93 15.93 -20.46 -15.65
CA GLU A 93 17.37 -20.29 -15.51
C GLU A 93 17.90 -18.97 -16.13
N GLN A 94 17.16 -18.41 -17.07
CA GLN A 94 17.52 -17.17 -17.76
C GLN A 94 16.95 -15.93 -17.03
N GLY A 95 16.12 -16.08 -16.00
CA GLY A 95 15.48 -14.97 -15.32
C GLY A 95 14.43 -14.25 -16.16
N THR A 96 13.74 -14.95 -17.05
CA THR A 96 12.75 -14.36 -17.96
C THR A 96 11.32 -14.76 -17.66
N GLY A 97 11.09 -15.53 -16.60
CA GLY A 97 9.77 -15.99 -16.18
C GLY A 97 9.37 -17.33 -16.78
N ARG A 98 8.29 -17.84 -16.25
CA ARG A 98 7.55 -19.00 -16.75
C ARG A 98 6.07 -18.65 -16.82
N THR A 99 5.35 -19.40 -17.62
CA THR A 99 3.90 -19.27 -17.74
C THR A 99 3.21 -20.52 -17.23
N GLY A 100 1.94 -20.37 -16.87
CA GLY A 100 1.09 -21.45 -16.43
C GLY A 100 -0.39 -21.08 -16.59
N ASP A 101 -1.28 -22.05 -16.48
CA ASP A 101 -2.72 -21.81 -16.60
C ASP A 101 -3.48 -22.40 -15.42
N ILE A 102 -4.47 -21.67 -14.96
CA ILE A 102 -5.42 -22.03 -13.92
C ILE A 102 -6.83 -22.01 -14.51
N ASP A 103 -7.61 -23.02 -14.22
CA ASP A 103 -9.04 -23.05 -14.48
C ASP A 103 -9.83 -22.76 -13.21
N ILE A 104 -10.90 -21.99 -13.36
CA ILE A 104 -11.77 -21.57 -12.27
C ILE A 104 -13.15 -22.20 -12.46
N TYR A 105 -13.64 -22.86 -11.41
CA TYR A 105 -14.93 -23.53 -11.40
C TYR A 105 -15.80 -22.99 -10.26
N ALA A 106 -17.08 -22.79 -10.53
CA ALA A 106 -18.08 -22.49 -9.50
C ALA A 106 -19.24 -23.49 -9.58
N GLY A 107 -19.55 -24.17 -8.48
CA GLY A 107 -20.57 -25.23 -8.46
C GLY A 107 -20.29 -26.39 -9.42
N GLY A 108 -19.03 -26.58 -9.84
CA GLY A 108 -18.62 -27.62 -10.82
C GLY A 108 -18.61 -27.14 -12.27
N GLU A 109 -19.13 -25.97 -12.59
CA GLU A 109 -19.08 -25.34 -13.90
C GLU A 109 -17.80 -24.51 -14.06
N LYS A 110 -17.13 -24.60 -15.23
CA LYS A 110 -15.99 -23.74 -15.52
C LYS A 110 -16.48 -22.31 -15.82
N VAL A 111 -16.08 -21.37 -14.98
CA VAL A 111 -16.50 -19.95 -15.05
C VAL A 111 -15.40 -19.01 -15.49
N GLY A 112 -14.16 -19.48 -15.60
CA GLY A 112 -13.03 -18.67 -16.06
C GLY A 112 -11.75 -19.46 -16.19
N SER A 113 -10.72 -18.78 -16.69
CA SER A 113 -9.32 -19.23 -16.72
C SER A 113 -8.41 -18.04 -16.49
N LEU A 114 -7.26 -18.28 -15.85
CA LEU A 114 -6.20 -17.31 -15.65
C LEU A 114 -4.93 -17.82 -16.32
N HIS A 115 -4.28 -16.94 -17.07
CA HIS A 115 -2.94 -17.16 -17.56
C HIS A 115 -1.95 -16.53 -16.59
N LEU A 116 -1.13 -17.33 -15.94
CA LEU A 116 -0.10 -16.90 -14.99
C LEU A 116 1.19 -16.62 -15.74
N ASP A 117 1.86 -15.54 -15.41
CA ASP A 117 3.17 -15.19 -16.00
C ASP A 117 4.06 -14.58 -14.92
N SER A 118 5.17 -15.24 -14.60
CA SER A 118 6.11 -14.77 -13.58
C SER A 118 7.16 -13.78 -14.12
N ARG A 119 6.97 -13.23 -15.32
CA ARG A 119 7.92 -12.26 -15.91
C ARG A 119 8.14 -11.01 -15.07
N TRP A 120 7.12 -10.58 -14.32
CA TRP A 120 7.19 -9.38 -13.50
C TRP A 120 7.71 -9.64 -12.09
N ALA A 121 7.59 -10.86 -11.60
CA ALA A 121 8.12 -11.29 -10.31
C ALA A 121 9.64 -11.55 -10.35
N TRP A 122 10.21 -12.02 -9.24
CA TRP A 122 11.61 -12.44 -9.10
C TRP A 122 12.61 -11.31 -9.33
N GLN A 123 12.53 -10.27 -8.52
CA GLN A 123 13.52 -9.19 -8.53
C GLN A 123 14.85 -9.67 -7.91
N TYR A 124 15.90 -9.73 -8.73
CA TYR A 124 17.25 -10.08 -8.32
C TYR A 124 18.03 -8.81 -7.98
N CYS A 125 18.11 -8.50 -6.70
CA CYS A 125 18.61 -7.24 -6.23
C CYS A 125 20.11 -7.28 -5.93
N ASN A 126 20.80 -6.20 -6.25
CA ASN A 126 22.21 -6.02 -5.91
C ASN A 126 22.39 -5.75 -4.41
N ALA A 127 23.47 -6.26 -3.81
CA ALA A 127 23.77 -6.06 -2.40
C ALA A 127 23.97 -4.59 -1.97
N ASN A 128 24.17 -3.68 -2.90
CA ASN A 128 24.34 -2.24 -2.61
C ASN A 128 23.08 -1.43 -2.93
N TYR A 129 22.25 -1.92 -3.86
CA TYR A 129 21.06 -1.23 -4.31
C TYR A 129 19.91 -2.22 -4.50
N PRO A 130 18.69 -1.85 -4.16
CA PRO A 130 17.50 -2.67 -4.39
C PRO A 130 17.10 -2.65 -5.86
N GLN A 131 18.05 -2.86 -6.75
CA GLN A 131 17.87 -2.84 -8.20
C GLN A 131 18.27 -4.21 -8.75
N ASN A 132 17.70 -4.55 -9.88
CA ASN A 132 17.96 -5.82 -10.51
C ASN A 132 19.44 -6.03 -10.78
N ALA A 133 19.89 -7.24 -10.47
CA ALA A 133 21.21 -7.74 -10.80
C ALA A 133 21.09 -8.97 -11.69
N PRO A 134 22.12 -9.33 -12.45
CA PRO A 134 22.18 -10.61 -13.13
C PRO A 134 21.99 -11.77 -12.15
N LEU A 135 21.43 -12.89 -12.59
CA LEU A 135 21.21 -14.11 -11.79
C LEU A 135 22.48 -14.67 -11.12
N SER A 136 23.65 -14.30 -11.59
CA SER A 136 24.93 -14.73 -11.04
C SER A 136 25.42 -13.80 -9.93
N GLY A 137 25.85 -14.36 -8.80
CA GLY A 137 26.46 -13.63 -7.69
C GLY A 137 25.58 -13.60 -6.43
N ASN A 138 25.98 -12.78 -5.45
CA ASN A 138 25.23 -12.59 -4.22
C ASN A 138 24.05 -11.65 -4.47
N VAL A 139 22.91 -12.20 -4.78
CA VAL A 139 21.67 -11.46 -4.97
C VAL A 139 20.72 -11.68 -3.81
N ILE A 140 19.93 -10.68 -3.53
CA ILE A 140 18.76 -10.75 -2.64
C ILE A 140 17.55 -10.87 -3.56
N ILE A 141 16.72 -11.87 -3.34
CA ILE A 141 15.54 -12.10 -4.16
C ILE A 141 14.34 -11.53 -3.42
N ARG A 142 13.55 -10.72 -4.12
CA ARG A 142 12.34 -10.08 -3.64
C ARG A 142 11.23 -10.16 -4.69
N MET A 143 10.02 -9.71 -4.34
CA MET A 143 8.87 -9.69 -5.25
C MET A 143 8.65 -11.04 -5.92
N ARG A 144 8.52 -12.10 -5.12
CA ARG A 144 8.37 -13.46 -5.63
C ARG A 144 6.92 -13.82 -5.97
N PHE A 145 5.97 -13.02 -5.51
CA PHE A 145 4.57 -13.12 -5.84
C PHE A 145 4.15 -12.04 -6.83
N ASP A 146 3.13 -12.34 -7.61
CA ASP A 146 2.44 -11.44 -8.52
C ASP A 146 0.94 -11.68 -8.44
N GLU A 147 0.16 -10.85 -9.11
CA GLU A 147 -1.30 -10.99 -9.16
C GLU A 147 -1.79 -11.07 -10.60
N VAL A 148 -2.90 -11.73 -10.77
CA VAL A 148 -3.64 -11.76 -12.03
C VAL A 148 -5.12 -11.68 -11.72
N HIS A 149 -5.90 -11.02 -12.57
CA HIS A 149 -7.33 -10.85 -12.35
C HIS A 149 -8.15 -11.15 -13.61
N VAL A 150 -9.40 -11.51 -13.41
CA VAL A 150 -10.33 -11.82 -14.49
C VAL A 150 -11.78 -11.52 -14.06
N ARG A 151 -12.61 -11.13 -15.02
CA ARG A 151 -14.07 -11.18 -14.85
C ARG A 151 -14.55 -12.59 -15.21
N LEU A 152 -15.17 -13.26 -14.28
CA LEU A 152 -15.78 -14.57 -14.48
C LEU A 152 -16.97 -14.46 -15.45
N SER A 153 -17.31 -15.56 -16.11
CA SER A 153 -18.41 -15.62 -17.09
C SER A 153 -19.80 -15.40 -16.45
N ARG A 154 -19.91 -15.55 -15.14
CA ARG A 154 -21.09 -15.24 -14.33
C ARG A 154 -20.71 -14.88 -12.90
N THR A 155 -21.63 -14.25 -12.20
CA THR A 155 -21.51 -14.05 -10.76
C THR A 155 -21.52 -15.38 -10.02
N VAL A 156 -20.53 -15.62 -9.16
CA VAL A 156 -20.52 -16.70 -8.18
C VAL A 156 -21.34 -16.25 -6.99
N GLN A 157 -22.32 -17.07 -6.59
CA GLN A 157 -23.25 -16.70 -5.52
C GLN A 157 -22.69 -17.04 -4.13
N SER A 158 -23.14 -16.33 -3.11
CA SER A 158 -22.89 -16.71 -1.72
C SER A 158 -23.34 -18.14 -1.46
N GLY A 159 -22.49 -18.92 -0.79
CA GLY A 159 -22.70 -20.34 -0.52
C GLY A 159 -22.24 -21.27 -1.65
N GLU A 160 -21.91 -20.76 -2.85
CA GLU A 160 -21.31 -21.61 -3.88
C GLU A 160 -19.86 -21.98 -3.52
N ARG A 161 -19.44 -23.12 -4.05
CA ARG A 161 -18.05 -23.56 -3.98
C ARG A 161 -17.28 -23.04 -5.18
N LEU A 162 -16.29 -22.20 -4.94
CA LEU A 162 -15.33 -21.74 -5.95
C LEU A 162 -14.06 -22.60 -5.86
N THR A 163 -13.57 -23.07 -6.98
CA THR A 163 -12.39 -23.93 -7.09
C THR A 163 -11.40 -23.34 -8.08
N VAL A 164 -10.16 -23.20 -7.64
CA VAL A 164 -8.99 -22.87 -8.46
C VAL A 164 -8.23 -24.16 -8.72
N ARG A 165 -7.99 -24.52 -9.99
CA ARG A 165 -7.38 -25.79 -10.39
C ARG A 165 -6.24 -25.57 -11.37
N LYS A 166 -5.13 -26.25 -11.13
CA LYS A 166 -4.01 -26.30 -12.08
C LYS A 166 -4.44 -26.97 -13.38
N ALA A 167 -4.26 -26.30 -14.52
CA ALA A 167 -4.76 -26.72 -15.82
C ALA A 167 -3.69 -27.40 -16.70
N LEU A 168 -2.39 -27.19 -16.43
CA LEU A 168 -1.30 -27.71 -17.26
C LEU A 168 -0.48 -28.79 -16.52
N ASP A 169 -0.10 -29.85 -17.25
CA ASP A 169 0.88 -30.84 -16.80
C ASP A 169 2.28 -30.44 -17.25
N ASP A 170 2.81 -29.43 -16.63
CA ASP A 170 4.08 -28.78 -16.96
C ASP A 170 5.20 -29.11 -15.96
N GLY A 171 4.89 -29.88 -14.92
CA GLY A 171 5.82 -30.24 -13.85
C GLY A 171 6.21 -29.07 -12.94
N LEU A 172 5.55 -27.90 -13.06
CA LEU A 172 5.85 -26.74 -12.23
C LEU A 172 4.94 -26.70 -11.00
N PRO A 173 5.47 -26.32 -9.81
CA PRO A 173 4.62 -25.97 -8.68
C PRO A 173 4.00 -24.60 -8.90
N TYR A 174 2.68 -24.50 -8.67
CA TYR A 174 1.97 -23.22 -8.64
C TYR A 174 1.66 -22.89 -7.19
N THR A 175 2.28 -21.86 -6.66
CA THR A 175 2.04 -21.42 -5.29
C THR A 175 0.93 -20.40 -5.29
N ILE A 176 -0.13 -20.69 -4.55
CA ILE A 176 -1.31 -19.85 -4.39
C ILE A 176 -1.24 -19.25 -2.99
N ASP A 177 -1.34 -17.94 -2.91
CA ASP A 177 -1.44 -17.17 -1.67
C ASP A 177 -2.91 -17.02 -1.29
N PHE A 178 -3.66 -16.27 -2.07
CA PHE A 178 -5.09 -16.07 -1.86
C PHE A 178 -5.83 -15.80 -3.16
N ILE A 179 -7.15 -15.83 -3.08
CA ILE A 179 -8.03 -15.18 -4.05
C ILE A 179 -8.81 -14.05 -3.39
N GLU A 180 -9.19 -13.07 -4.19
CA GLU A 180 -10.15 -12.05 -3.82
C GLU A 180 -11.31 -12.10 -4.81
N LEU A 181 -12.53 -12.06 -4.30
CA LEU A 181 -13.75 -12.04 -5.11
C LEU A 181 -14.57 -10.80 -4.79
N GLU A 182 -15.05 -10.11 -5.81
CA GLU A 182 -15.84 -8.89 -5.67
C GLU A 182 -16.95 -8.76 -6.72
N PRO A 183 -18.02 -8.03 -6.40
CA PRO A 183 -18.96 -7.58 -7.41
C PRO A 183 -18.27 -6.57 -8.33
N VAL A 184 -18.36 -6.79 -9.64
CA VAL A 184 -17.83 -5.83 -10.62
C VAL A 184 -18.87 -4.73 -10.86
N PRO A 185 -18.53 -3.45 -10.68
CA PRO A 185 -19.43 -2.36 -11.00
C PRO A 185 -19.88 -2.42 -12.46
N ALA A 186 -21.11 -2.05 -12.73
CA ALA A 186 -21.60 -1.93 -14.10
C ALA A 186 -20.68 -1.00 -14.91
N LYS A 187 -20.41 -1.37 -16.15
CA LYS A 187 -19.60 -0.53 -17.02
C LYS A 187 -20.28 0.81 -17.29
N VAL A 188 -19.47 1.87 -17.32
CA VAL A 188 -19.91 3.19 -17.77
C VAL A 188 -20.03 3.15 -19.30
N GLU A 189 -21.16 3.55 -19.83
CA GLU A 189 -21.37 3.68 -21.27
C GLU A 189 -21.09 5.12 -21.72
N TYR A 190 -20.72 5.32 -22.98
CA TYR A 190 -20.48 6.67 -23.52
C TYR A 190 -21.65 7.62 -23.31
N ALA A 191 -22.88 7.10 -23.34
CA ALA A 191 -24.09 7.90 -23.14
C ALA A 191 -24.15 8.51 -21.72
N ASP A 192 -23.61 7.77 -20.73
CA ASP A 192 -23.66 8.16 -19.32
C ASP A 192 -22.53 9.14 -18.93
N VAL A 193 -21.56 9.33 -19.80
CA VAL A 193 -20.46 10.28 -19.56
C VAL A 193 -20.99 11.71 -19.63
N GLU A 194 -20.77 12.47 -18.58
CA GLU A 194 -21.23 13.86 -18.49
C GLU A 194 -20.47 14.81 -19.42
N GLY A 195 -21.11 15.90 -19.76
CA GLY A 195 -20.53 17.00 -20.54
C GLY A 195 -20.93 16.98 -22.03
N SER A 196 -20.90 18.14 -22.64
CA SER A 196 -21.24 18.32 -24.07
C SER A 196 -20.01 18.26 -25.00
N ASN A 197 -18.82 18.53 -24.46
CA ASN A 197 -17.56 18.46 -25.19
C ASN A 197 -16.89 17.10 -24.97
N LYS A 198 -17.53 16.02 -25.45
CA LYS A 198 -17.02 14.65 -25.26
C LYS A 198 -16.85 13.92 -26.58
N VAL A 199 -15.85 13.04 -26.62
CA VAL A 199 -15.52 12.19 -27.76
C VAL A 199 -15.23 10.77 -27.25
N ALA A 200 -15.58 9.76 -28.05
CA ALA A 200 -15.23 8.38 -27.77
C ALA A 200 -14.09 7.89 -28.66
N PHE A 201 -13.16 7.15 -28.09
CA PHE A 201 -12.20 6.40 -28.88
C PHE A 201 -12.92 5.28 -29.63
N ASP A 202 -12.76 5.22 -30.92
CA ASP A 202 -13.47 4.27 -31.79
C ASP A 202 -12.71 2.96 -32.02
N GLY A 203 -11.55 2.79 -31.36
CA GLY A 203 -10.68 1.62 -31.49
C GLY A 203 -9.72 1.70 -32.68
N ASN A 204 -9.72 2.77 -33.44
CA ASN A 204 -8.84 2.93 -34.60
C ASN A 204 -7.60 3.75 -34.27
N GLY A 205 -6.43 3.23 -34.60
CA GLY A 205 -5.15 3.89 -34.36
C GLY A 205 -4.61 3.71 -32.93
N ASP A 206 -3.61 4.51 -32.59
CA ASP A 206 -2.95 4.45 -31.28
C ASP A 206 -3.69 5.34 -30.28
N ILE A 207 -4.04 4.78 -29.12
CA ILE A 207 -4.81 5.50 -28.09
C ILE A 207 -4.09 6.74 -27.57
N ALA A 208 -2.76 6.74 -27.48
CA ALA A 208 -2.02 7.91 -27.01
C ALA A 208 -2.06 9.05 -28.04
N ASP A 209 -2.03 8.72 -29.33
CA ASP A 209 -2.20 9.72 -30.40
C ASP A 209 -3.62 10.30 -30.42
N PHE A 210 -4.63 9.44 -30.22
CA PHE A 210 -6.02 9.90 -30.13
C PHE A 210 -6.22 10.85 -28.95
N ILE A 211 -5.70 10.52 -27.76
CA ILE A 211 -5.77 11.39 -26.60
C ILE A 211 -5.09 12.74 -26.88
N ALA A 212 -3.89 12.71 -27.48
CA ALA A 212 -3.15 13.94 -27.80
C ALA A 212 -3.89 14.87 -28.78
N GLN A 213 -4.72 14.32 -29.66
CA GLN A 213 -5.54 15.10 -30.61
C GLN A 213 -6.79 15.71 -29.97
N HIS A 214 -7.21 15.19 -28.81
CA HIS A 214 -8.47 15.57 -28.14
C HIS A 214 -8.25 16.17 -26.75
N GLU A 215 -7.03 16.61 -26.42
CA GLU A 215 -6.79 17.33 -25.16
C GLU A 215 -7.76 18.50 -24.99
N GLY A 216 -8.23 18.78 -23.78
CA GLY A 216 -9.24 19.78 -23.46
C GLY A 216 -10.69 19.28 -23.62
N GLN A 217 -10.86 18.00 -23.92
CA GLN A 217 -12.18 17.36 -24.01
C GLN A 217 -12.33 16.25 -22.97
N THR A 218 -13.56 15.76 -22.80
CA THR A 218 -13.82 14.50 -22.12
C THR A 218 -13.70 13.36 -23.12
N ILE A 219 -12.72 12.50 -22.93
CA ILE A 219 -12.36 11.39 -23.82
C ILE A 219 -12.83 10.10 -23.16
N TYR A 220 -13.82 9.46 -23.75
CA TYR A 220 -14.29 8.16 -23.31
C TYR A 220 -13.48 7.04 -24.00
N ILE A 221 -13.01 6.09 -23.19
CA ILE A 221 -12.27 4.92 -23.65
C ILE A 221 -13.14 3.68 -23.37
N PRO A 222 -13.66 3.01 -24.39
CA PRO A 222 -14.61 1.91 -24.22
C PRO A 222 -13.97 0.67 -23.59
N GLU A 223 -14.80 -0.31 -23.28
CA GLU A 223 -14.37 -1.64 -22.86
C GLU A 223 -13.38 -2.23 -23.88
N GLY A 224 -12.30 -2.83 -23.36
CA GLY A 224 -11.29 -3.52 -24.16
C GLY A 224 -9.89 -3.27 -23.64
N ARG A 225 -8.92 -3.95 -24.28
CA ARG A 225 -7.49 -3.73 -24.07
C ARG A 225 -6.92 -2.91 -25.22
N TRP A 226 -6.45 -1.72 -24.89
CA TRP A 226 -5.91 -0.74 -25.83
C TRP A 226 -4.39 -0.64 -25.68
N GLU A 227 -3.66 -1.09 -26.68
CA GLU A 227 -2.20 -1.13 -26.64
C GLU A 227 -1.57 0.14 -27.19
N THR A 228 -0.53 0.63 -26.50
CA THR A 228 0.33 1.69 -26.98
C THR A 228 1.77 1.46 -26.56
N SER A 229 2.71 1.87 -27.41
CA SER A 229 4.14 1.92 -27.06
C SER A 229 4.58 3.33 -26.65
N LYS A 230 3.67 4.28 -26.51
CA LYS A 230 3.93 5.70 -26.25
C LYS A 230 3.50 6.09 -24.85
N ARG A 231 4.16 7.11 -24.29
CA ARG A 231 3.66 7.81 -23.11
C ARG A 231 2.46 8.67 -23.50
N ILE A 232 1.45 8.68 -22.66
CA ILE A 232 0.33 9.61 -22.76
C ILE A 232 0.74 10.92 -22.11
N TYR A 233 0.59 12.03 -22.81
CA TYR A 233 0.88 13.37 -22.30
C TYR A 233 -0.43 14.15 -22.12
N LEU A 234 -0.64 14.69 -20.91
CA LEU A 234 -1.76 15.58 -20.57
C LEU A 234 -1.18 16.93 -20.13
N ARG A 235 -0.73 17.74 -21.07
CA ARG A 235 0.09 18.92 -20.77
C ARG A 235 -0.19 20.17 -21.61
N ASN A 236 -0.96 20.05 -22.69
CA ASN A 236 -1.17 21.19 -23.60
C ASN A 236 -2.49 21.90 -23.30
N GLN A 237 -3.49 21.20 -22.77
CA GLN A 237 -4.81 21.74 -22.49
C GLN A 237 -5.29 21.37 -21.08
N ASN A 238 -5.81 22.36 -20.36
CA ASN A 238 -6.55 22.13 -19.13
C ASN A 238 -7.89 21.43 -19.43
N ASN A 239 -8.50 20.84 -18.41
CA ASN A 239 -9.80 20.18 -18.50
C ASN A 239 -9.82 18.97 -19.45
N THR A 240 -8.71 18.25 -19.56
CA THR A 240 -8.68 16.96 -20.27
C THR A 240 -9.13 15.86 -19.30
N HIS A 241 -10.20 15.16 -19.65
CA HIS A 241 -10.76 14.09 -18.83
C HIS A 241 -10.68 12.76 -19.59
N LEU A 242 -10.01 11.77 -19.04
CA LEU A 242 -9.94 10.40 -19.56
C LEU A 242 -10.88 9.51 -18.75
N ILE A 243 -11.94 9.02 -19.34
CA ILE A 243 -12.96 8.21 -18.68
C ILE A 243 -13.03 6.84 -19.34
N GLY A 244 -12.60 5.80 -18.63
CA GLY A 244 -12.77 4.41 -19.03
C GLY A 244 -14.15 3.87 -18.69
N ALA A 245 -14.49 2.71 -19.24
CA ALA A 245 -15.72 2.00 -18.89
C ALA A 245 -15.71 1.41 -17.46
N GLY A 246 -14.58 1.48 -16.76
CA GLY A 246 -14.31 0.96 -15.43
C GLY A 246 -13.00 0.18 -15.40
N MET A 247 -12.32 0.10 -14.23
CA MET A 247 -11.03 -0.57 -14.11
C MET A 247 -11.09 -2.09 -14.38
N TRP A 248 -12.27 -2.71 -14.37
CA TRP A 248 -12.50 -4.08 -14.76
C TRP A 248 -12.86 -4.26 -16.25
N TRP A 249 -13.04 -3.14 -16.97
CA TRP A 249 -13.57 -3.12 -18.33
C TRP A 249 -12.60 -2.54 -19.34
N THR A 250 -11.87 -1.48 -18.97
CA THR A 250 -10.95 -0.77 -19.85
C THR A 250 -9.52 -0.97 -19.38
N GLU A 251 -8.67 -1.54 -20.23
CA GLU A 251 -7.23 -1.65 -20.01
C GLU A 251 -6.47 -0.78 -21.02
N ILE A 252 -5.53 0.03 -20.51
CA ILE A 252 -4.46 0.61 -21.33
C ILE A 252 -3.18 -0.17 -21.03
N TYR A 253 -2.70 -0.91 -22.03
CA TYR A 253 -1.51 -1.73 -21.90
C TYR A 253 -0.34 -1.11 -22.65
N TYR A 254 0.72 -0.83 -21.92
CA TYR A 254 1.93 -0.29 -22.50
C TYR A 254 2.82 -1.42 -22.99
N SER A 255 2.71 -1.73 -24.28
CA SER A 255 3.56 -2.70 -24.95
C SER A 255 4.95 -2.13 -25.24
N ALA A 256 5.91 -3.01 -25.41
CA ALA A 256 7.23 -2.63 -25.92
C ALA A 256 7.71 -3.65 -26.95
N PRO A 257 8.31 -3.18 -28.06
CA PRO A 257 8.78 -4.05 -29.13
C PRO A 257 10.00 -4.89 -28.73
N SER A 258 10.65 -4.57 -27.61
CA SER A 258 11.81 -5.29 -27.09
C SER A 258 11.90 -5.18 -25.57
N ASP A 259 12.66 -6.10 -24.97
CA ASP A 259 12.98 -6.07 -23.54
C ASP A 259 14.04 -5.01 -23.18
N ASN A 260 14.30 -4.07 -24.05
CA ASN A 260 15.23 -2.98 -23.76
C ASN A 260 14.61 -1.99 -22.78
N ILE A 261 15.17 -1.91 -21.59
CA ILE A 261 14.73 -1.01 -20.50
C ILE A 261 14.58 0.45 -20.95
N ASN A 262 15.40 0.91 -21.89
CA ASN A 262 15.32 2.27 -22.43
C ASN A 262 14.00 2.56 -23.15
N THR A 263 13.30 1.53 -23.63
CA THR A 263 12.00 1.68 -24.29
C THR A 263 10.86 1.77 -23.26
N TYR A 264 11.07 1.29 -22.05
CA TYR A 264 10.06 1.30 -20.99
C TYR A 264 9.97 2.63 -20.24
N SER A 265 11.03 3.44 -20.24
CA SER A 265 11.02 4.76 -19.57
C SER A 265 9.94 5.72 -20.09
N ASN A 266 9.45 5.49 -21.31
CA ASN A 266 8.40 6.28 -21.94
C ASN A 266 7.01 5.65 -21.83
N ARG A 267 6.63 5.19 -20.64
CA ARG A 267 5.32 4.58 -20.37
C ARG A 267 4.59 5.35 -19.29
N GLY A 268 3.27 5.15 -19.23
CA GLY A 268 2.39 5.82 -18.28
C GLY A 268 1.89 7.19 -18.77
N ILE A 269 1.32 7.94 -17.84
CA ILE A 269 0.78 9.29 -18.08
C ILE A 269 1.72 10.33 -17.46
N GLU A 270 2.12 11.31 -18.25
CA GLU A 270 2.82 12.51 -17.77
C GLU A 270 1.91 13.73 -17.88
N ALA A 271 1.61 14.34 -16.75
CA ALA A 271 0.70 15.47 -16.66
C ALA A 271 1.43 16.77 -16.32
N SER A 272 0.93 17.90 -16.84
CA SER A 272 1.36 19.24 -16.44
C SER A 272 0.32 20.32 -16.79
N ALA A 273 -0.96 19.98 -16.69
CA ALA A 273 -2.10 20.89 -16.91
C ALA A 273 -3.04 20.85 -15.71
N ASP A 274 -3.99 21.80 -15.64
CA ASP A 274 -4.94 21.93 -14.56
C ASP A 274 -6.24 21.17 -14.83
N ASN A 275 -6.93 20.79 -13.75
CA ASN A 275 -8.25 20.16 -13.80
C ASN A 275 -8.31 18.95 -14.73
N LEU A 276 -7.34 18.05 -14.56
CA LEU A 276 -7.28 16.79 -15.28
C LEU A 276 -8.07 15.72 -14.52
N VAL A 277 -8.73 14.84 -15.24
CA VAL A 277 -9.39 13.67 -14.66
C VAL A 277 -8.93 12.41 -15.36
N VAL A 278 -8.56 11.38 -14.58
CA VAL A 278 -8.35 10.02 -15.09
C VAL A 278 -9.16 9.08 -14.23
N GLU A 279 -10.10 8.39 -14.86
CA GLU A 279 -11.09 7.58 -14.13
C GLU A 279 -11.40 6.26 -14.83
N GLY A 280 -11.55 5.19 -14.03
CA GLY A 280 -12.14 3.94 -14.48
C GLY A 280 -11.26 3.16 -15.46
N ILE A 281 -9.93 3.19 -15.31
CA ILE A 281 -8.98 2.58 -16.24
C ILE A 281 -8.00 1.69 -15.47
N TYR A 282 -7.74 0.51 -15.99
CA TYR A 282 -6.63 -0.34 -15.60
C TYR A 282 -5.41 -0.05 -16.47
N PHE A 283 -4.28 0.23 -15.85
CA PHE A 283 -2.99 0.48 -16.49
C PHE A 283 -2.02 -0.65 -16.19
N ASN A 284 -1.46 -1.23 -17.24
CA ASN A 284 -0.49 -2.30 -17.13
C ASN A 284 0.62 -2.13 -18.19
N THR A 285 1.74 -2.80 -18.01
CA THR A 285 2.88 -2.68 -18.93
C THR A 285 3.60 -4.00 -19.13
N ALA A 286 4.17 -4.19 -20.31
CA ALA A 286 5.06 -5.30 -20.61
C ALA A 286 6.43 -5.20 -19.92
N CYS A 287 6.64 -4.20 -19.10
CA CYS A 287 7.92 -3.94 -18.44
C CYS A 287 8.38 -5.09 -17.55
N ARG A 288 9.67 -5.38 -17.61
CA ARG A 288 10.36 -6.30 -16.70
C ARG A 288 11.60 -5.62 -16.14
N GLN A 289 11.62 -5.35 -14.84
CA GLN A 289 12.74 -4.63 -14.22
C GLN A 289 13.82 -5.55 -13.66
N ARG A 290 13.98 -6.77 -14.17
CA ARG A 290 14.94 -7.72 -13.63
C ARG A 290 16.40 -7.35 -13.84
N TYR A 291 16.69 -6.48 -14.80
CA TYR A 291 18.03 -6.06 -15.18
C TYR A 291 18.12 -4.53 -15.28
N TYR A 292 17.85 -3.86 -14.19
CA TYR A 292 17.98 -2.42 -14.13
C TYR A 292 19.46 -2.03 -14.00
N ASN A 293 19.95 -1.19 -14.90
CA ASN A 293 21.27 -0.61 -14.80
C ASN A 293 21.21 0.77 -14.17
N GLN A 294 21.77 0.88 -12.98
CA GLN A 294 21.78 2.13 -12.22
C GLN A 294 22.51 3.28 -12.93
N GLU A 295 23.56 2.99 -13.68
CA GLU A 295 24.35 4.01 -14.37
C GLU A 295 23.53 4.77 -15.42
N ASP A 296 22.53 4.13 -16.00
CA ASP A 296 21.67 4.76 -16.98
C ASP A 296 20.59 5.66 -16.36
N SER A 297 20.35 5.59 -15.05
CA SER A 297 19.27 6.30 -14.32
C SER A 297 17.92 6.32 -15.05
N LYS A 298 17.76 5.44 -16.03
CA LYS A 298 16.57 5.34 -16.88
C LYS A 298 15.67 4.31 -16.27
N GLN A 299 14.76 4.82 -15.53
CA GLN A 299 13.78 4.06 -14.80
C GLN A 299 12.70 3.57 -15.76
N VAL A 300 12.10 2.46 -15.41
CA VAL A 300 10.86 1.99 -16.02
C VAL A 300 9.79 3.06 -15.86
N GLY A 301 8.84 3.14 -16.78
CA GLY A 301 7.78 4.16 -16.73
C GLY A 301 6.98 4.15 -15.43
N LYS A 302 6.47 5.30 -15.06
CA LYS A 302 5.56 5.49 -13.93
C LYS A 302 4.13 5.57 -14.45
N ALA A 303 3.17 4.93 -13.78
CA ALA A 303 1.79 4.96 -14.25
C ALA A 303 1.26 6.40 -14.30
N PHE A 304 1.49 7.16 -13.20
CA PHE A 304 1.14 8.58 -13.14
C PHE A 304 2.36 9.39 -12.72
N MET A 305 2.73 10.41 -13.49
CA MET A 305 3.86 11.27 -13.15
C MET A 305 3.64 12.73 -13.54
N GLY A 306 4.48 13.61 -13.00
CA GLY A 306 4.54 15.03 -13.35
C GLY A 306 3.81 15.94 -12.38
N GLY A 307 3.66 17.20 -12.78
CA GLY A 307 2.99 18.24 -12.01
C GLY A 307 1.53 18.35 -12.43
N TRP A 308 0.65 17.62 -11.80
CA TRP A 308 -0.78 17.48 -12.11
C TRP A 308 -1.60 18.79 -11.97
N GLY A 309 -0.96 19.95 -12.11
CA GLY A 309 -1.60 21.26 -12.06
C GLY A 309 -2.33 21.51 -10.74
N THR A 310 -3.52 22.10 -10.85
CA THR A 310 -4.39 22.37 -9.71
C THR A 310 -5.74 21.70 -9.90
N GLY A 311 -6.24 21.02 -8.86
CA GLY A 311 -7.59 20.47 -8.82
C GLY A 311 -7.82 19.23 -9.70
N SER A 312 -6.76 18.50 -10.02
CA SER A 312 -6.85 17.27 -10.81
C SER A 312 -7.32 16.07 -9.96
N VAL A 313 -7.85 15.04 -10.62
CA VAL A 313 -8.40 13.84 -9.99
C VAL A 313 -7.92 12.57 -10.70
N ILE A 314 -7.50 11.58 -9.92
CA ILE A 314 -7.27 10.19 -10.36
C ILE A 314 -8.18 9.32 -9.49
N ARG A 315 -9.12 8.60 -10.10
CA ARG A 315 -10.04 7.77 -9.32
C ARG A 315 -10.47 6.49 -10.03
N ASN A 316 -10.82 5.48 -9.25
CA ASN A 316 -11.26 4.19 -9.77
C ASN A 316 -10.28 3.60 -10.80
N CYS A 317 -8.96 3.79 -10.57
CA CYS A 317 -7.92 3.29 -11.45
C CYS A 317 -7.14 2.16 -10.78
N TRP A 318 -6.57 1.29 -11.61
CA TRP A 318 -5.68 0.22 -11.18
C TRP A 318 -4.36 0.33 -11.94
N ALA A 319 -3.21 0.33 -11.28
CA ALA A 319 -1.91 0.47 -11.92
C ALA A 319 -0.94 -0.62 -11.39
N GLU A 320 -0.39 -1.42 -12.31
CA GLU A 320 0.50 -2.53 -12.02
C GLU A 320 1.72 -2.59 -12.94
N HIS A 321 2.81 -3.14 -12.41
CA HIS A 321 4.05 -3.47 -13.13
C HIS A 321 4.83 -2.26 -13.64
N PHE A 322 4.57 -1.08 -13.10
CA PHE A 322 5.39 0.10 -13.34
C PHE A 322 6.55 0.18 -12.35
N GLU A 323 7.48 1.11 -12.59
CA GLU A 323 8.44 1.46 -11.53
C GLU A 323 7.70 2.01 -10.32
N CYS A 324 6.83 3.01 -10.52
CA CYS A 324 5.95 3.55 -9.50
C CYS A 324 4.52 3.61 -10.02
N GLY A 325 3.54 3.36 -9.16
CA GLY A 325 2.15 3.64 -9.46
C GLY A 325 1.94 5.15 -9.64
N GLY A 326 2.48 5.97 -8.73
CA GLY A 326 2.47 7.42 -8.86
C GLY A 326 3.79 8.08 -8.42
N TRP A 327 4.26 9.05 -9.19
CA TRP A 327 5.35 9.94 -8.83
C TRP A 327 4.97 11.38 -9.15
N ILE A 328 4.39 12.05 -8.19
CA ILE A 328 3.81 13.38 -8.36
C ILE A 328 4.78 14.42 -7.82
N ALA A 329 5.13 15.38 -8.65
CA ALA A 329 6.08 16.41 -8.29
C ALA A 329 5.85 17.66 -9.12
N GLU A 330 6.22 18.82 -8.63
CA GLU A 330 6.38 19.98 -9.50
C GLU A 330 7.53 19.72 -10.48
N TYR A 331 7.22 19.68 -11.74
CA TYR A 331 8.17 19.36 -12.79
C TYR A 331 8.21 20.45 -13.86
N SER A 332 9.40 20.89 -14.26
CA SER A 332 9.58 21.93 -15.27
C SER A 332 8.78 23.22 -15.01
N GLY A 333 8.63 23.62 -13.75
CA GLY A 333 7.89 24.81 -13.35
C GLY A 333 6.35 24.65 -13.37
N LYS A 334 5.86 23.43 -13.56
CA LYS A 334 4.43 23.10 -13.45
C LYS A 334 4.10 22.70 -12.02
N THR A 335 3.13 23.35 -11.44
CA THR A 335 2.66 23.11 -10.08
C THR A 335 1.95 21.76 -9.96
N SER A 336 1.93 21.23 -8.74
CA SER A 336 1.09 20.08 -8.39
C SER A 336 0.40 20.39 -7.07
N LYS A 337 -0.88 20.81 -7.17
CA LYS A 337 -1.65 21.27 -6.01
C LYS A 337 -3.05 20.67 -5.98
N ASN A 338 -3.45 20.25 -4.79
CA ASN A 338 -4.79 19.74 -4.52
C ASN A 338 -5.21 18.60 -5.46
N LEU A 339 -4.26 17.69 -5.78
CA LEU A 339 -4.58 16.46 -6.49
C LEU A 339 -5.39 15.55 -5.54
N LEU A 340 -6.50 15.03 -6.04
CA LEU A 340 -7.28 14.01 -5.36
C LEU A 340 -7.02 12.66 -6.03
N VAL A 341 -6.60 11.66 -5.24
CA VAL A 341 -6.47 10.26 -5.67
C VAL A 341 -7.37 9.42 -4.79
N GLU A 342 -8.34 8.74 -5.40
CA GLU A 342 -9.30 7.98 -4.60
C GLU A 342 -9.76 6.69 -5.27
N HIS A 343 -10.06 5.68 -4.45
CA HIS A 343 -10.55 4.37 -4.90
C HIS A 343 -9.64 3.70 -5.94
N CYS A 344 -8.31 3.91 -5.82
CA CYS A 344 -7.33 3.36 -6.74
C CYS A 344 -6.62 2.14 -6.15
N ARG A 345 -6.05 1.31 -7.05
CA ARG A 345 -5.20 0.17 -6.70
C ARG A 345 -3.81 0.40 -7.29
N PHE A 346 -2.80 0.46 -6.44
CA PHE A 346 -1.39 0.56 -6.81
C PHE A 346 -0.68 -0.70 -6.33
N ARG A 347 -0.49 -1.65 -7.21
CA ARG A 347 -0.04 -2.99 -6.84
C ARG A 347 1.10 -3.47 -7.72
N ASN A 348 1.90 -4.39 -7.21
CA ASN A 348 2.93 -5.09 -7.99
C ASN A 348 3.89 -4.14 -8.73
N ASN A 349 4.21 -2.97 -8.16
CA ASN A 349 5.16 -2.03 -8.74
C ASN A 349 6.57 -2.25 -8.18
N TYR A 350 7.57 -1.89 -8.96
CA TYR A 350 8.98 -2.17 -8.63
C TYR A 350 9.58 -1.21 -7.62
N ALA A 351 8.97 -0.04 -7.43
CA ALA A 351 9.30 0.92 -6.40
C ALA A 351 8.00 1.41 -5.73
N ASP A 352 7.83 2.73 -5.55
CA ASP A 352 6.72 3.29 -4.78
C ASP A 352 5.33 2.89 -5.32
N GLY A 353 4.39 2.71 -4.41
CA GLY A 353 2.99 2.68 -4.76
C GLY A 353 2.53 4.06 -5.23
N PHE A 354 2.64 5.09 -4.36
CA PHE A 354 2.33 6.48 -4.71
C PHE A 354 3.18 7.47 -3.92
N ASN A 355 4.03 8.22 -4.61
CA ASN A 355 4.95 9.18 -4.01
C ASN A 355 4.60 10.62 -4.37
N CYS A 356 4.33 11.46 -3.36
CA CYS A 356 4.19 12.90 -3.47
C CYS A 356 5.55 13.55 -3.18
N SER A 357 6.15 14.19 -4.16
CA SER A 357 7.50 14.71 -4.07
C SER A 357 7.61 16.18 -4.50
N GLN A 358 8.76 16.79 -4.33
CA GLN A 358 9.18 18.09 -4.89
C GLN A 358 8.08 19.14 -5.02
N ALA A 359 7.78 19.85 -3.92
CA ALA A 359 6.80 20.93 -3.88
C ALA A 359 5.34 20.54 -4.20
N SER A 360 5.00 19.25 -4.12
CA SER A 360 3.61 18.81 -4.06
C SER A 360 2.90 19.44 -2.86
N GLU A 361 1.69 19.97 -3.05
CA GLU A 361 0.94 20.69 -2.01
C GLU A 361 -0.54 20.30 -2.00
N GLY A 362 -1.08 20.00 -0.81
CA GLY A 362 -2.51 19.79 -0.58
C GLY A 362 -3.09 18.52 -1.22
N HIS A 363 -2.24 17.52 -1.51
CA HIS A 363 -2.71 16.28 -2.12
C HIS A 363 -3.42 15.40 -1.10
N LYS A 364 -4.51 14.76 -1.53
CA LYS A 364 -5.27 13.79 -0.75
C LYS A 364 -5.33 12.46 -1.49
N ILE A 365 -4.77 11.43 -0.86
CA ILE A 365 -4.78 10.07 -1.35
C ILE A 365 -5.63 9.25 -0.37
N ARG A 366 -6.79 8.76 -0.83
CA ARG A 366 -7.75 8.14 0.06
C ARG A 366 -8.49 6.95 -0.55
N TYR A 367 -8.92 6.03 0.29
CA TYR A 367 -9.63 4.82 -0.12
C TYR A 367 -8.88 4.01 -1.17
N CYS A 368 -7.54 4.00 -1.09
CA CYS A 368 -6.67 3.31 -2.03
C CYS A 368 -6.13 2.02 -1.43
N SER A 369 -5.87 1.04 -2.30
CA SER A 369 -5.21 -0.21 -1.96
C SER A 369 -3.82 -0.25 -2.54
N PHE A 370 -2.83 -0.45 -1.67
CA PHE A 370 -1.42 -0.62 -2.02
C PHE A 370 -1.03 -2.06 -1.70
N ARG A 371 -0.31 -2.73 -2.61
CA ARG A 371 0.15 -4.08 -2.33
C ARG A 371 1.34 -4.47 -3.17
N ASN A 372 2.29 -5.20 -2.56
CA ASN A 372 3.41 -5.81 -3.24
C ASN A 372 4.28 -4.79 -4.01
N ASN A 373 4.44 -3.57 -3.47
CA ASN A 373 5.32 -2.56 -4.04
C ASN A 373 6.72 -2.62 -3.43
N GLY A 374 7.70 -2.11 -4.14
CA GLY A 374 9.13 -2.32 -3.88
C GLY A 374 9.90 -1.12 -3.35
N ASP A 375 9.21 -0.09 -2.94
CA ASP A 375 9.66 1.04 -2.11
C ASP A 375 8.48 1.46 -1.24
N ASP A 376 8.33 2.72 -0.88
CA ASP A 376 7.24 3.11 -0.01
C ASP A 376 5.88 3.00 -0.72
N ASP A 377 4.90 2.32 -0.10
CA ASP A 377 3.55 2.25 -0.68
C ASP A 377 2.92 3.64 -0.76
N MET A 378 3.02 4.41 0.32
CA MET A 378 2.51 5.76 0.48
C MET A 378 3.65 6.66 0.95
N ALA A 379 4.15 7.55 0.10
CA ALA A 379 5.27 8.40 0.42
C ALA A 379 4.99 9.90 0.24
N SER A 380 5.50 10.70 1.17
CA SER A 380 5.72 12.13 0.97
C SER A 380 7.20 12.43 1.12
N TRP A 381 7.87 12.72 0.00
CA TRP A 381 9.32 12.89 -0.03
C TRP A 381 9.73 14.30 -0.46
N SER A 382 10.24 15.08 0.48
CA SER A 382 10.64 16.46 0.28
C SER A 382 12.04 16.60 -0.36
N VAL A 383 12.28 15.89 -1.45
CA VAL A 383 13.55 15.95 -2.17
C VAL A 383 13.71 17.29 -2.93
N GLY A 384 14.81 18.00 -2.66
CA GLY A 384 15.10 19.29 -3.29
C GLY A 384 14.19 20.45 -2.86
N ARG A 385 12.87 20.23 -2.78
CA ARG A 385 11.86 21.19 -2.31
C ARG A 385 10.83 20.51 -1.43
N ARG A 386 10.35 21.21 -0.40
CA ARG A 386 9.40 20.63 0.56
C ARG A 386 8.05 20.35 -0.06
N THR A 387 7.51 19.22 0.30
CA THR A 387 6.09 18.91 0.17
C THR A 387 5.31 19.65 1.26
N LYS A 388 4.01 19.83 1.05
CA LYS A 388 3.17 20.53 2.02
C LYS A 388 1.75 19.96 2.04
N ASP A 389 1.20 19.76 3.24
CA ASP A 389 -0.19 19.34 3.46
C ASP A 389 -0.56 18.08 2.64
N ILE A 390 0.29 17.06 2.67
CA ILE A 390 0.02 15.77 2.03
C ILE A 390 -0.72 14.87 3.01
N GLU A 391 -1.86 14.35 2.58
CA GLU A 391 -2.72 13.48 3.41
C GLU A 391 -2.91 12.10 2.75
N PHE A 392 -2.65 11.05 3.53
CA PHE A 392 -3.07 9.67 3.21
C PHE A 392 -4.15 9.24 4.19
N SER A 393 -5.30 8.78 3.68
CA SER A 393 -6.41 8.41 4.57
C SER A 393 -7.26 7.26 4.02
N TYR A 394 -7.80 6.43 4.91
CA TYR A 394 -8.65 5.28 4.58
C TYR A 394 -8.00 4.32 3.57
N CYS A 395 -6.67 4.15 3.66
CA CYS A 395 -5.90 3.31 2.75
C CYS A 395 -5.50 2.00 3.41
N THR A 396 -5.32 0.96 2.59
CA THR A 396 -4.75 -0.33 3.01
C THR A 396 -3.44 -0.55 2.28
N ALA A 397 -2.39 -0.98 3.00
CA ALA A 397 -1.09 -1.35 2.45
C ALA A 397 -0.72 -2.77 2.90
N GLU A 398 -0.33 -3.63 1.95
CA GLU A 398 -0.11 -5.04 2.20
C GLU A 398 1.13 -5.57 1.46
N ASN A 399 1.86 -6.47 2.10
CA ASN A 399 2.96 -7.21 1.47
C ASN A 399 4.01 -6.33 0.77
N ASN A 400 4.27 -5.14 1.30
CA ASN A 400 5.37 -4.31 0.83
C ASN A 400 6.69 -5.08 0.98
N TRP A 401 7.45 -5.23 -0.11
CA TRP A 401 8.64 -6.09 -0.07
C TRP A 401 9.95 -5.34 0.21
N ARG A 402 9.94 -4.00 0.32
CA ARG A 402 11.08 -3.18 0.68
C ARG A 402 10.63 -1.81 1.19
N ALA A 403 11.42 -1.17 2.04
CA ALA A 403 11.27 0.16 2.62
C ALA A 403 10.07 0.28 3.58
N SER A 404 9.00 0.98 3.27
CA SER A 404 7.89 1.16 4.21
C SER A 404 6.53 1.24 3.52
N SER A 405 5.47 0.86 4.24
CA SER A 405 4.13 1.05 3.71
C SER A 405 3.67 2.50 3.79
N LEU A 406 4.09 3.25 4.83
CA LEU A 406 3.84 4.69 4.96
C LEU A 406 5.14 5.40 5.30
N GLY A 407 5.53 6.38 4.50
CA GLY A 407 6.77 7.12 4.66
C GLY A 407 6.61 8.64 4.56
N PHE A 408 7.06 9.37 5.60
CA PHE A 408 7.20 10.82 5.59
C PHE A 408 8.67 11.22 5.71
N PHE A 409 9.19 11.88 4.68
CA PHE A 409 10.60 12.23 4.55
C PHE A 409 10.78 13.74 4.40
N GLY A 410 10.54 14.47 5.49
CA GLY A 410 10.52 15.93 5.50
C GLY A 410 9.17 16.51 5.09
N GLY A 411 9.12 17.83 4.92
CA GLY A 411 7.93 18.54 4.48
C GLY A 411 7.28 19.45 5.53
N THR A 412 6.09 19.93 5.20
CA THR A 412 5.27 20.78 6.06
C THR A 412 3.93 20.07 6.29
N SER A 413 3.61 19.77 7.52
CA SER A 413 2.33 19.22 7.98
C SER A 413 1.81 18.00 7.17
N PRO A 414 2.63 16.97 6.90
CA PRO A 414 2.11 15.74 6.33
C PRO A 414 1.25 15.01 7.37
N SER A 415 0.21 14.33 6.92
CA SER A 415 -0.68 13.58 7.80
C SER A 415 -1.12 12.24 7.21
N ALA A 416 -1.48 11.31 8.10
CA ALA A 416 -2.05 10.03 7.71
C ALA A 416 -3.04 9.54 8.78
N HIS A 417 -4.18 8.99 8.35
CA HIS A 417 -5.16 8.48 9.29
C HIS A 417 -6.07 7.40 8.69
N HIS A 418 -6.65 6.56 9.56
CA HIS A 418 -7.52 5.46 9.16
C HIS A 418 -6.82 4.57 8.12
N ILE A 419 -5.65 4.04 8.49
CA ILE A 419 -4.83 3.21 7.62
C ILE A 419 -4.63 1.83 8.25
N ALA A 420 -4.71 0.80 7.44
CA ALA A 420 -4.35 -0.57 7.80
C ALA A 420 -3.11 -1.01 7.01
N ILE A 421 -2.11 -1.53 7.73
CA ILE A 421 -0.82 -1.95 7.18
C ILE A 421 -0.55 -3.38 7.63
N PHE A 422 -0.31 -4.28 6.68
CA PHE A 422 -0.09 -5.70 6.92
C PHE A 422 1.14 -6.24 6.20
N ASP A 423 1.87 -7.11 6.82
CA ASP A 423 2.90 -7.97 6.23
C ASP A 423 4.03 -7.24 5.47
N ALA A 424 4.34 -5.98 5.82
CA ALA A 424 5.49 -5.30 5.26
C ALA A 424 6.80 -5.97 5.71
N LEU A 425 7.66 -6.39 4.77
CA LEU A 425 8.91 -7.08 5.09
C LEU A 425 9.91 -6.24 5.88
N GLU A 426 9.84 -4.91 5.76
CA GLU A 426 10.75 -4.01 6.47
C GLU A 426 10.01 -3.14 7.47
N SER A 427 9.31 -2.11 7.08
CA SER A 427 8.65 -1.17 7.98
C SER A 427 7.18 -0.95 7.62
N GLY A 428 6.32 -0.83 8.60
CA GLY A 428 4.96 -0.33 8.40
C GLY A 428 4.96 1.19 8.24
N ILE A 429 5.47 1.90 9.25
CA ILE A 429 5.53 3.38 9.25
C ILE A 429 6.97 3.85 9.38
N ARG A 430 7.32 4.89 8.63
CA ARG A 430 8.63 5.54 8.72
C ARG A 430 8.51 7.06 8.69
N VAL A 431 9.05 7.73 9.71
CA VAL A 431 9.18 9.19 9.76
C VAL A 431 10.65 9.53 9.89
N ASN A 432 11.27 9.97 8.81
CA ASN A 432 12.69 10.21 8.71
C ASN A 432 12.98 11.58 8.08
N ALA A 433 14.23 12.01 8.16
CA ALA A 433 14.72 13.22 7.51
C ALA A 433 16.03 12.89 6.78
N ASP A 434 15.92 12.26 5.61
CA ASP A 434 17.02 11.65 4.89
C ASP A 434 17.99 12.64 4.22
N PHE A 435 19.07 12.11 3.64
CA PHE A 435 20.16 12.92 3.07
C PHE A 435 19.78 13.64 1.76
N GLN A 436 18.77 13.20 1.05
CA GLN A 436 18.30 13.83 -0.19
C GLN A 436 17.18 14.84 0.06
N GLY A 437 16.54 14.75 1.22
CA GLY A 437 15.42 15.60 1.61
C GLY A 437 15.84 17.02 2.00
N THR A 438 14.84 17.85 2.28
CA THR A 438 15.00 19.21 2.80
C THR A 438 14.63 19.31 4.29
N GLY A 439 14.35 18.19 4.93
CA GLY A 439 13.88 18.12 6.32
C GLY A 439 12.45 18.65 6.51
N PHE A 440 11.97 18.58 7.74
CA PHE A 440 10.67 19.12 8.13
C PHE A 440 10.73 20.63 8.34
N THR A 441 9.59 21.30 8.14
CA THR A 441 9.48 22.74 8.42
C THR A 441 9.45 22.96 9.93
N SER A 442 10.21 23.93 10.41
CA SER A 442 10.18 24.30 11.82
C SER A 442 8.78 24.76 12.25
N GLY A 443 8.28 24.17 13.33
CA GLY A 443 6.95 24.48 13.88
C GLY A 443 5.77 23.79 13.17
N SER A 444 6.04 22.94 12.16
CA SER A 444 5.01 22.02 11.63
C SER A 444 5.03 20.69 12.39
N SER A 445 3.92 19.97 12.35
CA SER A 445 3.80 18.60 12.87
C SER A 445 3.73 17.56 11.76
N VAL A 446 3.98 16.32 12.15
CA VAL A 446 3.61 15.11 11.41
C VAL A 446 2.53 14.43 12.23
N ASP A 447 1.33 14.33 11.71
CA ASP A 447 0.19 13.81 12.45
C ASP A 447 -0.26 12.48 11.85
N ILE A 448 -0.19 11.39 12.64
CA ILE A 448 -0.59 10.04 12.23
C ILE A 448 -1.52 9.48 13.31
N HIS A 449 -2.74 9.10 12.93
CA HIS A 449 -3.70 8.58 13.89
C HIS A 449 -4.65 7.53 13.29
N ASP A 450 -5.29 6.73 14.16
CA ASP A 450 -6.20 5.67 13.73
C ASP A 450 -5.54 4.69 12.74
N VAL A 451 -4.39 4.09 13.12
CA VAL A 451 -3.64 3.19 12.25
C VAL A 451 -3.41 1.84 12.93
N THR A 452 -3.63 0.78 12.18
CA THR A 452 -3.20 -0.57 12.55
C THR A 452 -1.99 -0.97 11.74
N VAL A 453 -0.92 -1.41 12.42
CA VAL A 453 0.31 -1.94 11.83
C VAL A 453 0.52 -3.36 12.33
N GLN A 454 0.40 -4.34 11.45
CA GLN A 454 0.44 -5.72 11.85
C GLN A 454 1.48 -6.50 11.07
N HIS A 455 2.23 -7.34 11.79
CA HIS A 455 3.24 -8.24 11.26
C HIS A 455 4.25 -7.53 10.34
N CYS A 456 4.69 -6.35 10.75
CA CYS A 456 5.67 -5.52 10.06
C CYS A 456 6.98 -5.46 10.83
N GLY A 457 8.00 -4.85 10.24
CA GLY A 457 9.32 -4.75 10.83
C GLY A 457 10.22 -5.93 10.49
N CYS A 458 11.49 -5.85 10.89
CA CYS A 458 12.45 -6.92 10.69
C CYS A 458 13.55 -6.90 11.75
N ILE A 459 14.11 -8.08 12.04
CA ILE A 459 15.23 -8.22 12.94
C ILE A 459 16.56 -8.07 12.19
N SER A 460 17.59 -7.61 12.89
CA SER A 460 18.96 -7.58 12.33
C SER A 460 19.45 -8.99 12.02
N GLY A 461 20.12 -9.15 10.90
CA GLY A 461 20.63 -10.43 10.45
C GLY A 461 21.48 -10.29 9.21
N THR A 462 21.77 -11.43 8.57
CA THR A 462 22.40 -11.44 7.26
C THR A 462 21.43 -10.84 6.23
N LYS A 463 21.95 -10.02 5.33
CA LYS A 463 21.18 -9.47 4.22
C LYS A 463 20.36 -10.53 3.50
N GLY A 464 19.09 -10.23 3.23
CA GLY A 464 18.19 -11.14 2.54
C GLY A 464 17.74 -12.34 3.36
N THR A 465 17.82 -12.28 4.69
CA THR A 465 17.32 -13.34 5.57
C THR A 465 16.24 -12.85 6.53
N LYS A 466 16.57 -11.94 7.44
CA LYS A 466 15.64 -11.42 8.47
C LYS A 466 15.77 -9.92 8.72
N GLY A 467 16.70 -9.24 8.09
CA GLY A 467 16.90 -7.81 8.19
C GLY A 467 16.23 -7.04 7.06
N ASP A 468 16.38 -5.72 7.08
CA ASP A 468 16.08 -4.94 5.91
C ASP A 468 16.98 -5.30 4.73
N PHE A 469 16.82 -4.63 3.60
CA PHE A 469 17.63 -4.90 2.41
C PHE A 469 19.15 -4.85 2.67
N TRP A 470 19.60 -4.07 3.65
CA TRP A 470 21.02 -3.96 4.03
C TRP A 470 21.41 -4.82 5.25
N GLY A 471 20.48 -5.56 5.84
CA GLY A 471 20.69 -6.43 6.99
C GLY A 471 20.55 -5.75 8.34
N ASN A 472 19.93 -4.57 8.40
CA ASN A 472 19.66 -3.86 9.65
C ASN A 472 18.30 -4.24 10.23
N ALA A 473 18.13 -4.01 11.52
CA ALA A 473 16.82 -4.05 12.15
C ALA A 473 15.98 -2.83 11.77
N GLN A 474 14.69 -3.04 11.56
CA GLN A 474 13.68 -2.01 11.40
C GLN A 474 12.53 -2.30 12.36
N GLY A 475 11.96 -1.28 12.99
CA GLY A 475 10.72 -1.41 13.73
C GLY A 475 9.52 -1.50 12.78
N ALA A 476 8.39 -1.97 13.31
CA ALA A 476 7.13 -1.79 12.60
C ALA A 476 6.82 -0.30 12.41
N VAL A 477 7.18 0.53 13.40
CA VAL A 477 7.15 1.98 13.37
C VAL A 477 8.56 2.53 13.62
N ASN A 478 9.12 3.26 12.67
CA ASN A 478 10.45 3.88 12.79
C ASN A 478 10.34 5.40 12.84
N ILE A 479 10.96 6.01 13.86
CA ILE A 479 11.09 7.45 14.00
C ILE A 479 12.58 7.80 14.04
N GLY A 480 13.03 8.60 13.07
CA GLY A 480 14.39 9.11 13.03
C GLY A 480 15.47 8.11 12.61
N ASN A 481 15.11 6.95 12.04
CA ASN A 481 16.09 5.92 11.67
C ASN A 481 17.10 6.37 10.60
N THR A 482 16.75 7.32 9.74
CA THR A 482 17.68 8.00 8.83
C THR A 482 17.55 9.50 9.00
N MET A 483 18.61 10.15 9.50
CA MET A 483 18.56 11.56 9.91
C MET A 483 19.74 12.36 9.40
N TYR A 484 19.46 13.29 8.51
CA TYR A 484 20.36 14.41 8.14
C TYR A 484 19.83 15.75 8.66
N TYR A 485 18.59 15.77 9.12
CA TYR A 485 17.91 16.90 9.76
C TYR A 485 17.22 16.41 11.03
N ASN A 486 16.81 17.29 11.90
CA ASN A 486 15.97 16.95 13.05
C ASN A 486 14.60 16.46 12.57
N VAL A 487 14.01 15.56 13.35
CA VAL A 487 12.62 15.11 13.19
C VAL A 487 11.81 15.69 14.35
N PRO A 488 11.13 16.83 14.15
CA PRO A 488 10.38 17.49 15.21
C PRO A 488 8.88 17.15 15.15
N ASN A 489 8.21 17.26 16.29
CA ASN A 489 6.74 17.29 16.42
C ASN A 489 6.04 16.16 15.67
N VAL A 490 6.40 14.92 15.95
CA VAL A 490 5.70 13.75 15.44
C VAL A 490 4.63 13.34 16.43
N HIS A 491 3.38 13.37 16.04
CA HIS A 491 2.25 12.98 16.87
C HIS A 491 1.65 11.69 16.34
N LEU A 492 1.68 10.67 17.16
CA LEU A 492 1.07 9.36 16.88
C LEU A 492 -0.04 9.13 17.91
N SER A 493 -1.27 8.94 17.46
CA SER A 493 -2.39 8.63 18.35
C SER A 493 -3.28 7.52 17.81
N ASP A 494 -3.86 6.74 18.68
CA ASP A 494 -4.74 5.63 18.32
C ASP A 494 -4.06 4.64 17.34
N ILE A 495 -2.85 4.17 17.71
CA ILE A 495 -2.06 3.25 16.90
C ILE A 495 -2.03 1.87 17.56
N ASP A 496 -2.46 0.86 16.81
CA ASP A 496 -2.23 -0.55 17.16
C ASP A 496 -1.01 -1.09 16.40
N VAL A 497 -0.02 -1.62 17.12
CA VAL A 497 1.10 -2.37 16.54
C VAL A 497 0.99 -3.82 17.04
N LEU A 498 0.64 -4.70 16.12
CA LEU A 498 0.31 -6.08 16.43
C LEU A 498 1.34 -7.03 15.83
N ASP A 499 1.79 -7.99 16.61
CA ASP A 499 2.68 -9.09 16.19
C ASP A 499 3.86 -8.62 15.30
N SER A 500 4.59 -7.59 15.75
CA SER A 500 5.75 -7.09 15.00
C SER A 500 6.85 -8.16 14.91
N ARG A 501 7.42 -8.38 13.71
CA ARG A 501 8.53 -9.33 13.51
C ARG A 501 9.78 -8.97 14.29
N GLY A 502 10.04 -7.69 14.49
CA GLY A 502 11.17 -7.15 15.24
C GLY A 502 10.72 -6.31 16.42
N ASN A 503 11.28 -5.10 16.57
CA ASN A 503 10.77 -4.14 17.53
C ASN A 503 9.46 -3.52 17.02
N ALA A 504 8.50 -3.24 17.88
CA ALA A 504 7.29 -2.55 17.46
C ALA A 504 7.63 -1.09 17.12
N PHE A 505 8.18 -0.34 18.06
CA PHE A 505 8.72 1.00 17.79
C PHE A 505 10.25 0.99 17.78
N PHE A 506 10.83 1.71 16.84
CA PHE A 506 12.26 1.96 16.77
C PHE A 506 12.52 3.47 16.67
N ILE A 507 12.95 4.06 17.77
CA ILE A 507 13.25 5.49 17.90
C ILE A 507 14.75 5.65 17.88
N ARG A 508 15.27 6.40 16.90
CA ARG A 508 16.70 6.53 16.68
C ARG A 508 17.11 7.95 16.33
N SER A 509 18.23 8.39 16.86
CA SER A 509 18.94 9.58 16.39
C SER A 509 20.20 9.18 15.65
N GLN A 510 20.53 9.91 14.61
CA GLN A 510 21.75 9.75 13.82
C GLN A 510 22.38 11.12 13.52
N ASN A 511 23.70 11.13 13.30
CA ASN A 511 24.44 12.33 12.90
C ASN A 511 24.26 13.52 13.88
N GLY A 512 24.02 13.25 15.17
CA GLY A 512 23.77 14.28 16.18
C GLY A 512 22.48 15.07 15.98
N LYS A 513 21.51 14.50 15.27
CA LYS A 513 20.19 15.10 15.05
C LYS A 513 19.20 14.61 16.11
N ASN A 514 18.23 15.46 16.44
CA ASN A 514 17.26 15.22 17.49
C ASN A 514 15.93 14.72 16.95
N VAL A 515 15.28 13.88 17.76
CA VAL A 515 13.84 13.58 17.66
C VAL A 515 13.17 14.32 18.81
N ASP A 516 12.65 15.51 18.55
CA ASP A 516 12.08 16.41 19.56
C ASP A 516 10.56 16.49 19.39
N GLY A 517 9.83 16.59 20.52
CA GLY A 517 8.37 16.75 20.50
C GLY A 517 7.65 15.52 19.92
N LEU A 518 8.23 14.32 20.05
CA LEU A 518 7.51 13.09 19.77
C LEU A 518 6.40 12.90 20.80
N ALA A 519 5.18 12.74 20.35
CA ALA A 519 4.03 12.43 21.21
C ALA A 519 3.43 11.08 20.81
N LEU A 520 3.32 10.18 21.76
CA LEU A 520 2.69 8.87 21.64
C LEU A 520 1.47 8.85 22.57
N ASN A 521 0.27 8.75 22.00
CA ASN A 521 -0.98 8.80 22.75
C ASN A 521 -1.91 7.67 22.31
N ALA A 522 -2.51 6.95 23.26
CA ALA A 522 -3.38 5.81 22.98
C ALA A 522 -2.68 4.78 22.03
N ILE A 523 -1.51 4.31 22.42
CA ILE A 523 -0.72 3.34 21.67
C ILE A 523 -0.89 1.97 22.28
N ARG A 524 -1.31 1.00 21.49
CA ARG A 524 -1.35 -0.40 21.87
C ARG A 524 -0.31 -1.20 21.11
N ILE A 525 0.54 -1.90 21.83
CA ILE A 525 1.52 -2.84 21.28
C ILE A 525 1.19 -4.23 21.85
N ASP A 526 0.86 -5.17 20.98
CA ASP A 526 0.57 -6.53 21.35
C ASP A 526 1.36 -7.51 20.46
N GLY A 527 2.43 -8.07 21.00
CA GLY A 527 3.36 -8.92 20.29
C GLY A 527 4.47 -8.17 19.59
N ALA A 528 5.72 -8.48 19.96
CA ALA A 528 6.91 -8.06 19.23
C ALA A 528 8.00 -9.13 19.38
N GLY A 529 8.65 -9.50 18.29
CA GLY A 529 9.83 -10.37 18.28
C GLY A 529 11.07 -9.72 18.91
N GLY A 530 11.03 -8.42 19.13
CA GLY A 530 12.00 -7.60 19.83
C GLY A 530 11.42 -6.93 21.08
N TYR A 531 11.70 -5.64 21.22
CA TYR A 531 11.12 -4.78 22.26
C TYR A 531 9.83 -4.12 21.75
N GLY A 532 8.93 -3.78 22.68
CA GLY A 532 7.82 -2.90 22.38
C GLY A 532 8.34 -1.54 21.88
N ILE A 533 9.22 -0.87 22.65
CA ILE A 533 9.88 0.36 22.24
C ILE A 533 11.38 0.19 22.35
N TYR A 534 12.10 0.39 21.23
CA TYR A 534 13.55 0.31 21.18
C TYR A 534 14.18 1.67 20.89
N TYR A 535 15.00 2.15 21.84
CA TYR A 535 15.78 3.37 21.68
C TYR A 535 17.19 3.06 21.23
N SER A 536 17.66 3.73 20.16
CA SER A 536 19.01 3.57 19.64
C SER A 536 19.71 4.92 19.45
N GLY A 537 20.54 5.29 20.43
CA GLY A 537 21.26 6.58 20.40
C GLY A 537 20.31 7.78 20.33
N ALA A 538 19.08 7.65 20.83
CA ALA A 538 18.08 8.70 20.74
C ALA A 538 18.51 9.96 21.52
N ILE A 539 18.30 11.12 20.89
CA ILE A 539 18.56 12.45 21.43
C ILE A 539 17.28 13.27 21.26
N GLY A 540 16.79 13.88 22.35
CA GLY A 540 15.56 14.66 22.32
C GLY A 540 14.58 14.24 23.41
N GLU A 541 13.29 14.27 23.12
CA GLU A 541 12.24 13.99 24.09
C GLU A 541 11.01 13.31 23.47
N VAL A 542 10.28 12.57 24.31
CA VAL A 542 9.01 11.94 23.98
C VAL A 542 8.00 12.15 25.10
N HIS A 543 6.76 12.37 24.73
CA HIS A 543 5.62 12.45 25.63
C HIS A 543 4.76 11.20 25.48
N TYR A 544 4.52 10.48 26.57
CA TYR A 544 3.72 9.25 26.64
C TYR A 544 2.39 9.52 27.31
N CYS A 545 1.31 9.16 26.65
CA CYS A 545 -0.02 9.15 27.23
C CYS A 545 -0.75 7.89 26.79
N ASP A 546 -1.27 7.11 27.74
CA ASP A 546 -2.08 5.92 27.47
C ASP A 546 -1.37 4.93 26.54
N ILE A 547 -0.34 4.27 27.06
CA ILE A 547 0.45 3.29 26.31
C ILE A 547 0.31 1.92 26.95
N GLU A 548 -0.20 0.96 26.18
CA GLU A 548 -0.28 -0.45 26.57
C GLU A 548 0.74 -1.27 25.76
N ILE A 549 1.61 -2.02 26.45
CA ILE A 549 2.62 -2.88 25.82
C ILE A 549 2.54 -4.27 26.41
N THR A 550 2.28 -5.28 25.59
CA THR A 550 2.15 -6.67 26.00
C THR A 550 2.88 -7.60 25.03
N ASN A 551 3.18 -8.80 25.49
CA ASN A 551 3.69 -9.93 24.70
C ASN A 551 4.96 -9.66 23.88
N CYS A 552 5.87 -8.81 24.38
CA CYS A 552 7.13 -8.50 23.71
C CYS A 552 8.25 -9.45 24.16
N ALA A 553 8.93 -10.11 23.20
CA ALA A 553 9.92 -11.17 23.48
C ALA A 553 11.15 -10.68 24.26
N LYS A 554 11.53 -9.40 24.15
CA LYS A 554 12.68 -8.80 24.85
C LYS A 554 12.29 -7.82 25.95
N GLY A 555 10.99 -7.60 26.18
CA GLY A 555 10.44 -6.67 27.15
C GLY A 555 9.80 -5.43 26.53
N GLU A 556 9.17 -4.63 27.39
CA GLU A 556 8.38 -3.49 26.95
C GLU A 556 9.25 -2.39 26.31
N GLN A 557 10.38 -2.07 26.94
CA GLN A 557 11.27 -1.02 26.45
C GLN A 557 12.74 -1.38 26.71
N THR A 558 13.65 -0.80 25.91
CA THR A 558 15.07 -0.82 26.23
C THR A 558 15.36 0.11 27.41
N ALA A 559 16.55 -0.07 28.04
CA ALA A 559 17.02 0.85 29.06
C ALA A 559 16.96 2.30 28.56
N HIS A 560 16.52 3.20 29.43
CA HIS A 560 16.44 4.63 29.18
C HIS A 560 17.81 5.19 28.72
N MET A 561 17.82 5.91 27.63
CA MET A 561 18.99 6.62 27.11
C MET A 561 19.13 7.96 27.86
N PRO A 562 20.29 8.28 28.49
CA PRO A 562 20.46 9.54 29.21
C PRO A 562 20.24 10.79 28.34
N THR A 563 20.34 10.63 27.02
CA THR A 563 20.19 11.71 26.02
C THR A 563 18.76 11.84 25.48
N TYR A 564 17.82 11.03 25.99
CA TYR A 564 16.43 11.04 25.56
C TYR A 564 15.52 11.13 26.77
N VAL A 565 14.75 12.19 26.86
CA VAL A 565 13.87 12.45 28.01
C VAL A 565 12.49 11.88 27.74
N ILE A 566 11.96 11.14 28.69
CA ILE A 566 10.60 10.60 28.63
C ILE A 566 9.74 11.41 29.61
N HIS A 567 8.67 12.00 29.08
CA HIS A 567 7.64 12.68 29.86
C HIS A 567 6.40 11.80 29.85
N GLU A 568 6.05 11.24 30.96
CA GLU A 568 4.75 10.58 31.13
C GLU A 568 3.69 11.66 31.37
N CYS A 569 2.52 11.50 30.75
CA CYS A 569 1.40 12.33 31.10
C CYS A 569 1.09 12.13 32.59
N GLU A 570 1.04 13.20 33.35
CA GLU A 570 0.34 13.16 34.64
C GLU A 570 -1.08 12.63 34.32
N GLU A 571 -1.53 11.61 35.05
CA GLU A 571 -2.92 11.14 34.94
C GLU A 571 -3.79 12.41 34.90
N ALA A 572 -4.55 12.59 33.81
CA ALA A 572 -5.37 13.76 33.69
C ALA A 572 -6.29 13.78 34.91
N ILE A 573 -5.90 14.52 35.93
CA ILE A 573 -6.82 14.88 37.00
C ILE A 573 -7.93 15.56 36.22
N ALA A 574 -9.07 14.89 36.14
CA ALA A 574 -10.25 15.46 35.49
C ALA A 574 -10.33 16.91 36.01
N PRO A 575 -10.27 17.93 35.12
CA PRO A 575 -10.21 19.31 35.60
C PRO A 575 -11.32 19.45 36.62
N PRO A 576 -11.04 20.04 37.81
CA PRO A 576 -12.05 20.15 38.84
C PRO A 576 -13.28 20.72 38.16
N PHE A 577 -14.41 20.06 38.33
CA PHE A 577 -15.68 20.51 37.76
C PHE A 577 -15.80 21.99 38.12
N ASP A 578 -15.73 22.87 37.12
CA ASP A 578 -16.15 24.26 37.31
C ASP A 578 -17.66 24.20 37.52
N GLU A 579 -18.03 24.12 38.78
CA GLU A 579 -19.47 24.16 39.21
C GLU A 579 -20.17 25.46 38.78
N GLU A 580 -19.42 26.44 38.25
CA GLU A 580 -19.93 27.73 37.78
C GLU A 580 -20.10 27.84 36.25
N ALA A 581 -19.80 26.79 35.45
CA ALA A 581 -20.12 26.84 34.02
C ALA A 581 -21.65 26.60 33.85
N ASP A 582 -22.34 27.63 33.38
CA ASP A 582 -23.77 27.61 33.06
C ASP A 582 -24.14 26.34 32.31
N GLU A 583 -24.91 25.44 32.96
CA GLU A 583 -25.31 24.12 32.44
C GLU A 583 -26.00 24.17 31.06
N ASN A 584 -26.31 25.36 30.56
CA ASN A 584 -27.01 25.55 29.30
C ASN A 584 -26.07 25.71 28.09
N THR A 585 -24.74 25.82 28.29
CA THR A 585 -23.80 26.13 27.19
C THR A 585 -22.94 24.95 26.76
N VAL A 586 -22.88 23.87 27.51
CA VAL A 586 -22.01 22.72 27.19
C VAL A 586 -22.83 21.45 27.14
N VAL A 587 -22.69 20.68 26.07
CA VAL A 587 -23.33 19.38 25.92
C VAL A 587 -22.22 18.35 25.68
N TYR A 588 -22.30 17.23 26.39
CA TYR A 588 -21.38 16.11 26.21
C TYR A 588 -22.08 15.02 25.39
N TYR A 589 -21.35 14.44 24.47
CA TYR A 589 -21.78 13.28 23.69
C TYR A 589 -20.84 12.12 23.95
N ASP A 590 -21.37 10.91 24.02
CA ASP A 590 -20.53 9.72 24.00
C ASP A 590 -19.89 9.53 22.60
N LEU A 591 -18.94 8.61 22.48
CA LEU A 591 -18.26 8.34 21.21
C LEU A 591 -19.18 7.81 20.10
N LEU A 592 -20.41 7.46 20.41
CA LEU A 592 -21.45 7.08 19.45
C LEU A 592 -22.35 8.26 19.06
N GLY A 593 -22.00 9.49 19.48
CA GLY A 593 -22.77 10.69 19.18
C GLY A 593 -24.07 10.82 19.98
N ARG A 594 -24.28 10.05 21.03
CA ARG A 594 -25.47 10.15 21.90
C ARG A 594 -25.19 11.14 23.00
N GLN A 595 -26.12 12.08 23.23
CA GLN A 595 -25.98 13.04 24.32
C GLN A 595 -25.91 12.32 25.67
N ALA A 596 -24.83 12.58 26.40
CA ALA A 596 -24.63 12.00 27.72
C ALA A 596 -25.51 12.73 28.74
N THR A 597 -26.37 11.99 29.41
CA THR A 597 -27.19 12.51 30.53
C THR A 597 -26.44 12.46 31.86
N ARG A 598 -25.31 11.77 31.93
CA ARG A 598 -24.42 11.68 33.08
C ARG A 598 -23.02 11.33 32.60
N ILE A 599 -22.01 12.06 33.07
CA ILE A 599 -20.60 11.74 32.81
C ILE A 599 -20.16 10.65 33.78
N GLN A 600 -19.56 9.59 33.25
CA GLN A 600 -18.98 8.52 34.05
C GLN A 600 -17.46 8.75 34.19
N PRO A 601 -16.87 8.56 35.37
CA PRO A 601 -15.41 8.57 35.53
C PRO A 601 -14.76 7.56 34.57
N ASN A 602 -13.66 7.91 33.95
CA ASN A 602 -12.90 7.07 32.99
C ASN A 602 -13.60 6.75 31.67
N SER A 603 -14.52 7.59 31.23
CA SER A 603 -15.16 7.48 29.92
C SER A 603 -14.87 8.73 29.09
N LEU A 604 -14.57 8.53 27.80
CA LEU A 604 -14.36 9.63 26.88
C LEU A 604 -15.70 10.23 26.42
N TYR A 605 -15.74 11.56 26.31
CA TYR A 605 -16.90 12.29 25.81
C TYR A 605 -16.46 13.42 24.89
N ILE A 606 -17.25 13.69 23.86
CA ILE A 606 -17.10 14.86 23.00
C ILE A 606 -17.80 16.03 23.67
N ARG A 607 -17.06 17.07 23.98
CA ARG A 607 -17.59 18.33 24.55
C ARG A 607 -17.96 19.28 23.41
N VAL A 608 -19.23 19.64 23.31
CA VAL A 608 -19.71 20.59 22.30
C VAL A 608 -20.18 21.87 22.98
N TYR A 609 -19.64 22.99 22.56
CA TYR A 609 -20.09 24.30 23.00
C TYR A 609 -21.25 24.77 22.10
N LYS A 610 -22.38 25.05 22.68
CA LYS A 610 -23.45 25.71 21.95
C LYS A 610 -23.10 27.18 21.78
N THR A 611 -22.91 27.64 20.55
CA THR A 611 -22.88 29.09 20.28
C THR A 611 -24.26 29.70 20.61
N PRO A 612 -24.34 30.80 21.36
CA PRO A 612 -25.60 31.54 21.51
C PRO A 612 -26.07 31.98 20.12
N ASN A 613 -27.34 31.75 19.83
CA ASN A 613 -28.01 32.26 18.62
C ASN A 613 -27.98 33.77 18.53
#